data_502f5fa1dc1a199fb706973b89ab5fce
#
_entry.id   502f5fa1dc1a199fb706973b89ab5fce
#
_cell.length_a   1.000
_cell.length_b   1.000
_cell.length_c   1.000
_cell.angle_alpha   90.00
_cell.angle_beta   90.00
_cell.angle_gamma   90.00
#
_symmetry.space_group_name_H-M   'P 1'
#
loop_
_entity.id
_entity.type
_entity.pdbx_description
1 polymer ?
#
loop_
_entity_poly.entity_id
_entity_poly.type
_entity_poly.pdbx_seq_one_letter_code
_entity_poly.pdbx_strand_id
1 'polypeptide(L)'
;WAFEILKELGYRYDSSLTPLAAIGDPNGPRAPHLIKTSQGSICEFPPLVAQSLLGNLPVGGGWGFRAFPYGMIERALHSCQLAGVPGVLFVHPRELDPDSPRLPLPLLRGFLAYGPRAGSGKRLEKLLVSHTFKPLVELLESCHPVS
;
A
#
# COMPACT_ATOMS: atom_id res chain seq x y z
N TRP A 1 15.36 -8.53 -10.39
CA TRP A 1 15.63 -9.95 -10.09
C TRP A 1 14.49 -10.60 -9.27
N ALA A 2 13.89 -9.88 -8.32
CA ALA A 2 12.86 -10.45 -7.43
C ALA A 2 11.63 -10.93 -8.21
N PHE A 3 11.13 -10.16 -9.16
CA PHE A 3 9.96 -10.52 -9.96
C PHE A 3 10.19 -11.75 -10.85
N GLU A 4 11.43 -11.98 -11.31
CA GLU A 4 11.79 -13.21 -12.02
C GLU A 4 11.57 -14.44 -11.13
N ILE A 5 12.09 -14.39 -9.89
CA ILE A 5 11.94 -15.47 -8.92
C ILE A 5 10.48 -15.65 -8.51
N LEU A 6 9.76 -14.56 -8.23
CA LEU A 6 8.34 -14.65 -7.89
C LEU A 6 7.53 -15.31 -9.00
N LYS A 7 7.82 -14.95 -10.26
CA LYS A 7 7.13 -15.55 -11.40
C LYS A 7 7.47 -17.00 -11.58
N GLU A 8 8.74 -17.38 -11.43
CA GLU A 8 9.22 -18.77 -11.48
C GLU A 8 8.53 -19.64 -10.42
N LEU A 9 8.32 -19.09 -9.22
CA LEU A 9 7.60 -19.75 -8.13
C LEU A 9 6.07 -19.75 -8.29
N GLY A 10 5.53 -19.25 -9.40
CA GLY A 10 4.11 -19.27 -9.71
C GLY A 10 3.29 -18.13 -9.11
N TYR A 11 3.92 -17.10 -8.55
CA TYR A 11 3.19 -15.92 -8.09
C TYR A 11 2.57 -15.19 -9.27
N ARG A 12 1.34 -14.76 -9.11
CA ARG A 12 0.55 -14.07 -10.13
C ARG A 12 0.53 -12.55 -9.93
N TYR A 13 0.71 -12.10 -8.70
CA TYR A 13 0.72 -10.70 -8.32
C TYR A 13 1.67 -10.43 -7.15
N ASP A 14 2.04 -9.17 -7.00
CA ASP A 14 2.86 -8.62 -5.93
C ASP A 14 2.34 -7.24 -5.52
N SER A 15 2.77 -6.72 -4.39
CA SER A 15 2.42 -5.37 -3.88
C SER A 15 3.59 -4.80 -3.08
N SER A 16 4.75 -4.68 -3.71
CA SER A 16 5.96 -4.21 -3.05
C SER A 16 6.55 -2.92 -3.63
N LEU A 17 6.20 -2.58 -4.87
CA LEU A 17 6.68 -1.34 -5.49
C LEU A 17 5.84 -0.15 -5.03
N THR A 18 6.41 0.65 -4.17
CA THR A 18 5.75 1.85 -3.68
C THR A 18 6.26 3.08 -4.42
N PRO A 19 5.40 3.94 -5.00
CA PRO A 19 5.82 5.15 -5.72
C PRO A 19 6.19 6.28 -4.74
N LEU A 20 7.26 6.08 -3.98
CA LEU A 20 7.77 6.98 -2.94
C LEU A 20 9.27 7.23 -3.10
N ALA A 21 9.70 8.48 -2.92
CA ALA A 21 11.11 8.86 -3.05
C ALA A 21 12.04 8.14 -2.05
N ALA A 22 11.54 7.79 -0.86
CA ALA A 22 12.39 7.21 0.19
C ALA A 22 12.60 5.70 0.05
N ILE A 23 11.67 4.97 -0.59
CA ILE A 23 11.67 3.48 -0.59
C ILE A 23 11.32 2.87 -1.94
N GLY A 24 11.20 3.66 -3.00
CA GLY A 24 10.83 3.20 -4.33
C GLY A 24 11.09 4.23 -5.41
N ASP A 25 10.37 4.16 -6.51
CA ASP A 25 10.41 5.14 -7.58
C ASP A 25 9.29 6.17 -7.41
N PRO A 26 9.59 7.45 -7.08
CA PRO A 26 8.56 8.48 -6.90
C PRO A 26 7.73 8.75 -8.15
N ASN A 27 8.25 8.40 -9.34
CA ASN A 27 7.59 8.54 -10.63
C ASN A 27 6.95 7.21 -11.10
N GLY A 28 7.06 6.16 -10.30
CA GLY A 28 6.49 4.86 -10.60
C GLY A 28 4.97 4.87 -10.74
N PRO A 29 4.40 3.88 -11.42
CA PRO A 29 2.96 3.74 -11.58
C PRO A 29 2.24 3.66 -10.22
N ARG A 30 1.06 4.27 -10.14
CA ARG A 30 0.19 4.26 -8.94
C ARG A 30 -1.04 3.37 -9.13
N ALA A 31 -1.29 2.93 -10.35
CA ALA A 31 -2.32 1.97 -10.70
C ALA A 31 -1.74 0.56 -10.86
N PRO A 32 -2.55 -0.48 -10.72
CA PRO A 32 -2.13 -1.85 -11.03
C PRO A 32 -1.55 -1.95 -12.44
N HIS A 33 -0.42 -2.62 -12.57
CA HIS A 33 0.28 -2.73 -13.85
C HIS A 33 1.07 -4.05 -13.98
N LEU A 34 1.37 -4.42 -15.21
CA LEU A 34 2.13 -5.63 -15.51
C LEU A 34 3.63 -5.35 -15.53
N ILE A 35 4.36 -6.13 -14.77
CA ILE A 35 5.83 -6.21 -14.82
C ILE A 35 6.21 -7.41 -15.69
N LYS A 36 6.99 -7.16 -16.75
CA LYS A 36 7.48 -8.19 -17.63
C LYS A 36 8.62 -8.96 -16.97
N THR A 37 8.61 -10.26 -17.14
CA THR A 37 9.67 -11.20 -16.74
C THR A 37 10.01 -12.12 -17.91
N SER A 38 11.10 -12.88 -17.81
CA SER A 38 11.48 -13.87 -18.82
C SER A 38 10.44 -14.98 -19.02
N GLN A 39 9.60 -15.24 -18.00
CA GLN A 39 8.58 -16.29 -18.00
C GLN A 39 7.13 -15.74 -18.09
N GLY A 40 6.97 -14.52 -18.59
CA GLY A 40 5.68 -13.87 -18.75
C GLY A 40 5.56 -12.58 -17.96
N SER A 41 4.42 -12.34 -17.28
CA SER A 41 4.21 -11.12 -16.51
C SER A 41 3.67 -11.43 -15.13
N ILE A 42 3.96 -10.54 -14.18
CA ILE A 42 3.37 -10.52 -12.83
C ILE A 42 2.64 -9.18 -12.64
N CYS A 43 1.49 -9.21 -11.98
CA CYS A 43 0.72 -8.01 -11.70
C CYS A 43 1.27 -7.33 -10.45
N GLU A 44 1.70 -6.09 -10.55
CA GLU A 44 2.03 -5.25 -9.40
C GLU A 44 0.84 -4.41 -9.00
N PHE A 45 0.52 -4.43 -7.72
CA PHE A 45 -0.50 -3.60 -7.09
C PHE A 45 0.16 -2.57 -6.16
N PRO A 46 0.53 -1.38 -6.64
CA PRO A 46 1.21 -0.40 -5.81
C PRO A 46 0.38 0.00 -4.59
N PRO A 47 0.97 0.07 -3.39
CA PRO A 47 0.30 0.58 -2.20
C PRO A 47 -0.21 2.01 -2.41
N LEU A 48 -1.39 2.31 -1.85
CA LEU A 48 -2.05 3.61 -1.98
C LEU A 48 -1.15 4.75 -1.48
N VAL A 49 -1.00 5.77 -2.30
CA VAL A 49 -0.33 7.02 -1.96
C VAL A 49 -1.28 8.21 -2.14
N ALA A 50 -1.10 9.24 -1.32
CA ALA A 50 -1.74 10.53 -1.54
C ALA A 50 -0.78 11.46 -2.26
N GLN A 51 -1.25 12.14 -3.30
CA GLN A 51 -0.47 13.14 -4.00
C GLN A 51 -0.40 14.45 -3.21
N SER A 52 0.78 15.05 -3.16
CA SER A 52 0.99 16.38 -2.57
C SER A 52 1.96 17.20 -3.42
N LEU A 53 2.07 18.49 -3.14
CA LEU A 53 3.04 19.37 -3.78
C LEU A 53 4.50 18.95 -3.51
N LEU A 54 4.74 18.18 -2.46
CA LEU A 54 6.06 17.66 -2.08
C LEU A 54 6.29 16.21 -2.56
N GLY A 55 5.42 15.69 -3.43
CA GLY A 55 5.47 14.31 -3.91
C GLY A 55 4.43 13.41 -3.26
N ASN A 56 4.58 12.12 -3.46
CA ASN A 56 3.66 11.11 -2.95
C ASN A 56 3.87 10.87 -1.45
N LEU A 57 2.77 10.70 -0.72
CA LEU A 57 2.75 10.40 0.72
C LEU A 57 2.20 8.99 0.96
N PRO A 58 2.83 8.17 1.82
CA PRO A 58 2.46 6.77 2.04
C PRO A 58 1.23 6.63 2.94
N VAL A 59 0.04 6.80 2.40
CA VAL A 59 -1.20 6.70 3.18
C VAL A 59 -1.80 5.28 3.22
N GLY A 60 -1.35 4.39 2.34
CA GLY A 60 -1.92 3.05 2.14
C GLY A 60 -1.56 2.01 3.19
N GLY A 61 -0.63 2.30 4.11
CA GLY A 61 -0.27 1.33 5.12
C GLY A 61 0.84 1.78 6.05
N GLY A 62 1.20 0.91 6.98
CA GLY A 62 2.29 1.12 7.90
C GLY A 62 2.15 2.40 8.74
N TRP A 63 3.25 3.11 8.87
CA TRP A 63 3.29 4.37 9.60
C TRP A 63 2.34 5.41 9.00
N GLY A 64 2.27 5.49 7.68
CA GLY A 64 1.43 6.48 6.99
C GLY A 64 -0.05 6.30 7.28
N PHE A 65 -0.55 5.07 7.27
CA PHE A 65 -1.92 4.75 7.65
C PHE A 65 -2.26 5.24 9.06
N ARG A 66 -1.31 5.20 9.98
CA ARG A 66 -1.48 5.61 11.38
C ARG A 66 -1.34 7.11 11.61
N ALA A 67 -0.38 7.74 10.94
CA ALA A 67 0.06 9.10 11.22
C ALA A 67 -0.67 10.18 10.41
N PHE A 68 -0.98 9.90 9.13
CA PHE A 68 -1.66 10.90 8.32
C PHE A 68 -3.14 11.06 8.70
N PRO A 69 -3.71 12.26 8.48
CA PRO A 69 -5.14 12.51 8.71
C PRO A 69 -6.01 11.54 7.89
N TYR A 70 -7.06 11.01 8.52
CA TYR A 70 -7.98 10.07 7.86
C TYR A 70 -8.54 10.61 6.52
N GLY A 71 -8.87 11.89 6.46
CA GLY A 71 -9.35 12.54 5.24
C GLY A 71 -8.36 12.53 4.06
N MET A 72 -7.06 12.29 4.30
CA MET A 72 -6.10 12.10 3.22
C MET A 72 -6.24 10.71 2.59
N ILE A 73 -6.48 9.69 3.42
CA ILE A 73 -6.74 8.32 2.96
C ILE A 73 -8.02 8.32 2.12
N GLU A 74 -9.10 8.93 2.64
CA GLU A 74 -10.38 9.05 1.94
C GLU A 74 -10.23 9.75 0.56
N ARG A 75 -9.52 10.87 0.52
CA ARG A 75 -9.26 11.59 -0.75
C ARG A 75 -8.45 10.77 -1.73
N ALA A 76 -7.45 10.03 -1.26
CA ALA A 76 -6.65 9.16 -2.11
C ALA A 76 -7.49 8.00 -2.68
N LEU A 77 -8.33 7.36 -1.84
CA LEU A 77 -9.27 6.32 -2.28
C LEU A 77 -10.30 6.87 -3.29
N HIS A 78 -10.85 8.05 -3.02
CA HIS A 78 -11.77 8.70 -3.95
C HIS A 78 -11.11 9.02 -5.30
N SER A 79 -9.85 9.45 -5.29
CA SER A 79 -9.09 9.66 -6.54
C SER A 79 -8.90 8.36 -7.32
N CYS A 80 -8.62 7.24 -6.65
CA CYS A 80 -8.56 5.92 -7.28
C CYS A 80 -9.92 5.53 -7.88
N GLN A 81 -11.00 5.74 -7.14
CA GLN A 81 -12.36 5.47 -7.61
C GLN A 81 -12.72 6.27 -8.85
N LEU A 82 -12.41 7.57 -8.90
CA LEU A 82 -12.62 8.42 -10.08
C LEU A 82 -11.81 7.98 -11.29
N ALA A 83 -10.61 7.43 -11.05
CA ALA A 83 -9.75 6.87 -12.09
C ALA A 83 -10.15 5.44 -12.51
N GLY A 84 -11.11 4.82 -11.84
CA GLY A 84 -11.53 3.44 -12.13
C GLY A 84 -10.48 2.39 -11.74
N VAL A 85 -9.56 2.71 -10.81
CA VAL A 85 -8.49 1.80 -10.36
C VAL A 85 -8.65 1.47 -8.87
N PRO A 86 -8.24 0.27 -8.42
CA PRO A 86 -8.29 -0.08 -7.01
C PRO A 86 -7.25 0.70 -6.20
N GLY A 87 -7.63 1.13 -4.99
CA GLY A 87 -6.70 1.60 -3.97
C GLY A 87 -6.25 0.45 -3.08
N VAL A 88 -4.95 0.21 -2.98
CA VAL A 88 -4.40 -0.90 -2.19
C VAL A 88 -4.00 -0.44 -0.80
N LEU A 89 -4.57 -1.09 0.21
CA LEU A 89 -4.25 -0.86 1.62
C LEU A 89 -3.65 -2.12 2.23
N PHE A 90 -2.68 -1.95 3.11
CA PHE A 90 -2.13 -3.02 3.93
C PHE A 90 -1.99 -2.59 5.38
N VAL A 91 -2.21 -3.51 6.29
CA VAL A 91 -2.11 -3.28 7.74
C VAL A 91 -1.34 -4.43 8.37
N HIS A 92 -0.34 -4.10 9.19
CA HIS A 92 0.36 -5.13 9.95
C HIS A 92 -0.41 -5.41 11.25
N PRO A 93 -0.43 -6.65 11.74
CA PRO A 93 -1.08 -6.99 13.01
C PRO A 93 -0.66 -6.07 14.17
N ARG A 94 0.63 -5.73 14.26
CA ARG A 94 1.18 -4.83 15.29
C ARG A 94 0.58 -3.41 15.28
N GLU A 95 -0.06 -3.00 14.19
CA GLU A 95 -0.68 -1.67 14.07
C GLU A 95 -2.06 -1.64 14.72
N LEU A 96 -2.68 -2.80 14.84
CA LEU A 96 -4.00 -2.99 15.44
C LEU A 96 -3.92 -3.49 16.87
N ASP A 97 -2.86 -4.22 17.21
CA ASP A 97 -2.64 -4.78 18.54
C ASP A 97 -1.83 -3.81 19.41
N PRO A 98 -2.46 -3.16 20.43
CA PRO A 98 -1.77 -2.25 21.33
C PRO A 98 -0.75 -2.96 22.23
N ASP A 99 -0.94 -4.25 22.50
CA ASP A 99 -0.14 -5.05 23.42
C ASP A 99 0.99 -5.80 22.73
N SER A 100 1.16 -5.60 21.42
CA SER A 100 2.20 -6.26 20.67
C SER A 100 3.61 -5.96 21.24
N PRO A 101 4.50 -6.96 21.33
CA PRO A 101 5.84 -6.80 21.88
C PRO A 101 6.62 -5.67 21.22
N ARG A 102 7.38 -4.92 22.03
CA ARG A 102 8.21 -3.82 21.56
C ARG A 102 9.69 -4.19 21.69
N LEU A 103 10.41 -4.09 20.58
CA LEU A 103 11.86 -4.20 20.59
C LEU A 103 12.50 -2.87 21.04
N PRO A 104 13.64 -2.90 21.73
CA PRO A 104 14.41 -1.70 22.05
C PRO A 104 15.00 -1.14 20.74
N LEU A 105 14.42 -0.06 20.24
CA LEU A 105 14.85 0.61 19.01
C LEU A 105 15.31 2.05 19.32
N PRO A 106 16.25 2.60 18.55
CA PRO A 106 16.56 4.04 18.57
C PRO A 106 15.29 4.87 18.40
N LEU A 107 15.25 6.06 19.02
CA LEU A 107 14.05 6.90 19.13
C LEU A 107 13.28 7.07 17.81
N LEU A 108 13.97 7.42 16.73
CA LEU A 108 13.33 7.61 15.42
C LEU A 108 12.74 6.32 14.87
N ARG A 109 13.49 5.22 14.93
CA ARG A 109 13.01 3.89 14.49
C ARG A 109 11.88 3.40 15.37
N GLY A 110 11.97 3.62 16.68
CA GLY A 110 10.91 3.32 17.63
C GLY A 110 9.63 4.10 17.33
N PHE A 111 9.74 5.39 17.04
CA PHE A 111 8.60 6.21 16.62
C PHE A 111 7.98 5.72 15.31
N LEU A 112 8.77 5.42 14.29
CA LEU A 112 8.27 4.89 13.02
C LEU A 112 7.63 3.50 13.17
N ALA A 113 8.21 2.63 14.00
CA ALA A 113 7.70 1.28 14.22
C ALA A 113 6.46 1.26 15.12
N TYR A 114 6.45 2.05 16.19
CA TYR A 114 5.47 1.98 17.27
C TYR A 114 4.70 3.29 17.50
N GLY A 115 4.94 4.33 16.69
CA GLY A 115 4.31 5.66 16.79
C GLY A 115 2.78 5.61 16.76
N PRO A 116 2.08 6.67 16.44
CA PRO A 116 0.65 6.81 16.78
C PRO A 116 -0.17 5.61 16.31
N ARG A 117 -0.48 4.69 17.25
CA ARG A 117 -1.32 3.50 17.01
C ARG A 117 -2.72 3.67 17.60
N ALA A 118 -2.88 4.62 18.50
CA ALA A 118 -4.19 4.93 19.09
C ALA A 118 -5.19 5.27 17.98
N GLY A 119 -6.28 4.48 17.91
CA GLY A 119 -7.31 4.68 16.90
C GLY A 119 -7.11 3.98 15.55
N SER A 120 -6.02 3.24 15.33
CA SER A 120 -5.82 2.49 14.07
C SER A 120 -6.93 1.47 13.81
N GLY A 121 -7.37 0.75 14.83
CA GLY A 121 -8.51 -0.18 14.73
C GLY A 121 -9.80 0.53 14.31
N LYS A 122 -10.16 1.64 14.99
CA LYS A 122 -11.34 2.44 14.61
C LYS A 122 -11.25 3.02 13.21
N ARG A 123 -10.04 3.39 12.79
CA ARG A 123 -9.78 3.90 11.43
C ARG A 123 -10.00 2.81 10.39
N LEU A 124 -9.50 1.61 10.64
CA LEU A 124 -9.73 0.45 9.77
C LEU A 124 -11.22 0.08 9.73
N GLU A 125 -11.87 0.00 10.87
CA GLU A 125 -13.31 -0.26 10.96
C GLU A 125 -14.12 0.74 10.12
N LYS A 126 -13.81 2.04 10.24
CA LYS A 126 -14.46 3.08 9.45
C LYS A 126 -14.25 2.86 7.94
N LEU A 127 -13.06 2.49 7.49
CA LEU A 127 -12.79 2.18 6.10
C LEU A 127 -13.60 0.98 5.61
N LEU A 128 -13.65 -0.10 6.42
CA LEU A 128 -14.40 -1.32 6.08
C LEU A 128 -15.91 -1.09 5.98
N VAL A 129 -16.44 -0.13 6.74
CA VAL A 129 -17.87 0.26 6.67
C VAL A 129 -18.14 1.17 5.45
N SER A 130 -17.17 2.04 5.09
CA SER A 130 -17.38 3.07 4.05
C SER A 130 -17.02 2.62 2.64
N HIS A 131 -16.24 1.55 2.50
CA HIS A 131 -15.73 1.08 1.21
C HIS A 131 -15.91 -0.43 1.04
N THR A 132 -16.05 -0.88 -0.21
CA THR A 132 -16.05 -2.31 -0.55
C THR A 132 -14.62 -2.76 -0.80
N PHE A 133 -14.18 -3.78 -0.07
CA PHE A 133 -12.88 -4.41 -0.23
C PHE A 133 -13.00 -5.76 -0.93
N LYS A 134 -11.99 -6.09 -1.72
CA LYS A 134 -11.86 -7.38 -2.41
C LYS A 134 -10.44 -7.90 -2.25
N PRO A 135 -10.23 -9.22 -2.26
CA PRO A 135 -8.90 -9.81 -2.37
C PRO A 135 -8.20 -9.38 -3.66
N LEU A 136 -6.88 -9.16 -3.63
CA LEU A 136 -6.12 -8.75 -4.82
C LEU A 136 -6.26 -9.74 -5.97
N VAL A 137 -6.42 -11.03 -5.68
CA VAL A 137 -6.59 -12.07 -6.70
C VAL A 137 -7.83 -11.87 -7.58
N GLU A 138 -8.88 -11.25 -7.06
CA GLU A 138 -10.09 -10.90 -7.83
C GLU A 138 -9.90 -9.66 -8.72
N LEU A 139 -8.82 -8.92 -8.50
CA LEU A 139 -8.52 -7.69 -9.22
C LEU A 139 -7.44 -7.85 -10.30
N LEU A 140 -7.01 -9.09 -10.59
CA LEU A 140 -5.96 -9.35 -11.59
C LEU A 140 -6.30 -8.83 -12.98
N GLU A 141 -7.60 -8.76 -13.33
CA GLU A 141 -8.05 -8.21 -14.61
C GLU A 141 -7.86 -6.70 -14.72
N SER A 142 -7.64 -6.00 -13.60
CA SER A 142 -7.36 -4.56 -13.59
C SER A 142 -5.89 -4.23 -13.93
N CYS A 143 -5.04 -5.25 -14.08
CA CYS A 143 -3.64 -5.07 -14.43
C CYS A 143 -3.45 -4.91 -15.94
N HIS A 144 -2.94 -3.75 -16.33
CA HIS A 144 -2.64 -3.44 -17.72
C HIS A 144 -1.14 -3.18 -17.93
N PRO A 145 -0.59 -3.36 -19.13
CA PRO A 145 0.77 -2.93 -19.43
C PRO A 145 0.93 -1.43 -19.15
N VAL A 146 2.09 -1.05 -18.64
CA VAL A 146 2.44 0.38 -18.52
C VAL A 146 2.61 0.92 -19.92
N SER A 147 1.83 1.95 -20.27
CA SER A 147 1.90 2.67 -21.56
C SER A 147 3.11 3.60 -21.61
#